data_6c6934f6899cc8ae67bd3528b2d09d11
#
_entry.id   6c6934f6899cc8ae67bd3528b2d09d11
#
_cell.length_a   1.000
_cell.length_b   1.000
_cell.length_c   1.000
_cell.angle_alpha   90.00
_cell.angle_beta   90.00
_cell.angle_gamma   90.00
#
_symmetry.space_group_name_H-M   'P 1'
#
loop_
_entity.id
_entity.type
_entity.pdbx_description
1 polymer ?
#
loop_
_entity_poly.entity_id
_entity_poly.type
_entity_poly.pdbx_seq_one_letter_code
_entity_poly.pdbx_strand_id
1 'polypeptide(L)'
;MNHYDFDMRIAYADTDRMGIVYYANYLALFERGRTEFMRSIGLRYRDLEEKQRLFMPAKEAHVEYFSPARYDELIKIRTFLSELGHAHLTFGSEIYDEAGKLIAKGWVKLAIVNLLWKPTRITADLRDLLQKNLAK
;
A
#
# COMPACT_ATOMS: atom_id res chain seq x y z
N MET A 1 12.13 -2.07 12.69
CA MET A 1 11.19 -2.76 11.82
C MET A 1 10.81 -1.85 10.67
N ASN A 2 10.84 -2.36 9.46
CA ASN A 2 10.70 -1.54 8.26
C ASN A 2 9.23 -1.41 7.87
N HIS A 3 8.56 -0.44 8.47
CA HIS A 3 7.19 -0.08 8.12
C HIS A 3 7.02 1.43 8.16
N TYR A 4 5.94 1.91 7.61
CA TYR A 4 5.58 3.33 7.65
C TYR A 4 4.12 3.46 8.08
N ASP A 5 3.87 4.33 9.04
CA ASP A 5 2.53 4.62 9.55
C ASP A 5 2.03 5.94 8.95
N PHE A 6 0.89 5.89 8.31
CA PHE A 6 0.24 7.04 7.71
C PHE A 6 -1.13 7.24 8.37
N ASP A 7 -1.33 8.40 8.96
CA ASP A 7 -2.59 8.75 9.62
C ASP A 7 -3.49 9.50 8.65
N MET A 8 -4.77 9.15 8.64
CA MET A 8 -5.75 9.89 7.86
C MET A 8 -7.12 9.82 8.52
N ARG A 9 -7.97 10.77 8.17
CA ARG A 9 -9.34 10.82 8.66
C ARG A 9 -10.27 10.26 7.61
N ILE A 10 -11.25 9.46 8.04
CA ILE A 10 -12.25 8.88 7.14
C ILE A 10 -13.19 10.00 6.66
N ALA A 11 -13.32 10.16 5.36
CA ALA A 11 -14.17 11.16 4.72
C ALA A 11 -15.53 10.55 4.34
N TYR A 12 -16.49 11.41 4.02
CA TYR A 12 -17.78 10.94 3.51
C TYR A 12 -17.63 10.02 2.31
N ALA A 13 -16.72 10.36 1.39
CA ALA A 13 -16.52 9.58 0.17
C ALA A 13 -16.02 8.16 0.43
N ASP A 14 -15.47 7.91 1.62
CA ASP A 14 -14.94 6.58 1.99
C ASP A 14 -16.05 5.66 2.51
N THR A 15 -17.19 6.21 2.90
CA THR A 15 -18.22 5.47 3.62
C THR A 15 -19.41 5.07 2.74
N ASP A 16 -20.11 4.05 3.18
CA ASP A 16 -21.35 3.61 2.59
C ASP A 16 -22.55 4.13 3.40
N ARG A 17 -23.75 3.66 3.03
CA ARG A 17 -24.98 4.11 3.68
C ARG A 17 -25.07 3.73 5.16
N MET A 18 -24.28 2.74 5.60
CA MET A 18 -24.23 2.33 7.02
C MET A 18 -23.33 3.25 7.84
N GLY A 19 -22.64 4.20 7.21
CA GLY A 19 -21.72 5.12 7.89
C GLY A 19 -20.36 4.54 8.19
N ILE A 20 -20.04 3.40 7.60
CA ILE A 20 -18.74 2.76 7.76
C ILE A 20 -18.01 2.75 6.42
N VAL A 21 -16.70 2.60 6.46
CA VAL A 21 -15.90 2.51 5.24
C VAL A 21 -16.41 1.35 4.38
N TYR A 22 -16.73 1.67 3.12
CA TYR A 22 -17.20 0.66 2.17
C TYR A 22 -16.10 -0.37 1.96
N TYR A 23 -16.45 -1.65 2.03
CA TYR A 23 -15.44 -2.71 2.08
C TYR A 23 -14.44 -2.67 0.92
N ALA A 24 -14.86 -2.29 -0.28
CA ALA A 24 -13.96 -2.20 -1.44
C ALA A 24 -12.97 -1.04 -1.31
N ASN A 25 -13.28 -0.01 -0.52
CA ASN A 25 -12.42 1.16 -0.35
C ASN A 25 -11.17 0.86 0.47
N TYR A 26 -11.11 -0.24 1.18
CA TYR A 26 -9.90 -0.63 1.92
C TYR A 26 -8.71 -0.82 0.99
N LEU A 27 -8.93 -1.27 -0.23
CA LEU A 27 -7.84 -1.37 -1.23
C LEU A 27 -7.30 0.00 -1.60
N ALA A 28 -8.17 1.02 -1.68
CA ALA A 28 -7.74 2.40 -1.91
C ALA A 28 -6.95 2.94 -0.70
N LEU A 29 -7.35 2.60 0.52
CA LEU A 29 -6.61 2.97 1.73
C LEU A 29 -5.23 2.31 1.74
N PHE A 30 -5.14 1.06 1.36
CA PHE A 30 -3.85 0.36 1.23
C PHE A 30 -2.95 1.04 0.21
N GLU A 31 -3.51 1.48 -0.92
CA GLU A 31 -2.76 2.21 -1.94
C GLU A 31 -2.19 3.51 -1.38
N ARG A 32 -2.98 4.26 -0.62
CA ARG A 32 -2.50 5.50 0.01
C ARG A 32 -1.35 5.20 0.95
N GLY A 33 -1.45 4.14 1.75
CA GLY A 33 -0.40 3.74 2.67
C GLY A 33 0.90 3.40 1.96
N ARG A 34 0.83 2.58 0.90
CA ARG A 34 2.06 2.20 0.19
C ARG A 34 2.66 3.35 -0.62
N THR A 35 1.83 4.26 -1.11
CA THR A 35 2.33 5.47 -1.77
C THR A 35 3.17 6.31 -0.80
N GLU A 36 2.68 6.48 0.43
CA GLU A 36 3.41 7.21 1.45
C GLU A 36 4.62 6.44 1.98
N PHE A 37 4.52 5.11 2.07
CA PHE A 37 5.68 4.26 2.38
C PHE A 37 6.80 4.48 1.36
N MET A 38 6.47 4.42 0.07
CA MET A 38 7.45 4.61 -1.01
C MET A 38 8.06 6.01 -0.92
N ARG A 39 7.22 7.02 -0.69
CA ARG A 39 7.71 8.40 -0.53
C ARG A 39 8.66 8.52 0.64
N SER A 40 8.37 7.84 1.75
CA SER A 40 9.19 7.89 2.97
C SER A 40 10.61 7.34 2.76
N ILE A 41 10.79 6.45 1.80
CA ILE A 41 12.12 5.92 1.47
C ILE A 41 12.75 6.59 0.25
N GLY A 42 12.16 7.71 -0.20
CA GLY A 42 12.70 8.53 -1.28
C GLY A 42 12.21 8.17 -2.67
N LEU A 43 11.17 7.37 -2.79
CA LEU A 43 10.61 6.97 -4.07
C LEU A 43 9.22 7.55 -4.26
N ARG A 44 8.92 7.98 -5.50
CA ARG A 44 7.56 8.39 -5.87
C ARG A 44 7.14 7.59 -7.10
N TYR A 45 5.94 7.01 -7.05
CA TYR A 45 5.40 6.26 -8.19
C TYR A 45 5.44 7.08 -9.47
N ARG A 46 5.10 8.36 -9.39
CA ARG A 46 5.13 9.26 -10.54
C ARG A 46 6.50 9.30 -11.20
N ASP A 47 7.57 9.36 -10.40
CA ASP A 47 8.94 9.39 -10.93
C ASP A 47 9.33 8.05 -11.55
N LEU A 48 8.91 6.94 -10.95
CA LEU A 48 9.16 5.61 -11.52
C LEU A 48 8.49 5.49 -12.89
N GLU A 49 7.26 5.97 -13.01
CA GLU A 49 6.50 5.93 -14.27
C GLU A 49 7.08 6.88 -15.32
N GLU A 50 7.34 8.13 -14.95
CA GLU A 50 7.80 9.15 -15.89
C GLU A 50 9.27 9.03 -16.28
N LYS A 51 10.13 8.68 -15.32
CA LYS A 51 11.58 8.67 -15.53
C LYS A 51 12.14 7.30 -15.86
N GLN A 52 11.66 6.27 -15.18
CA GLN A 52 12.18 4.90 -15.36
C GLN A 52 11.26 4.03 -16.21
N ARG A 53 10.09 4.53 -16.56
CA ARG A 53 9.09 3.82 -17.37
C ARG A 53 8.70 2.47 -16.75
N LEU A 54 8.62 2.44 -15.43
CA LEU A 54 8.17 1.29 -14.66
C LEU A 54 6.76 1.53 -14.15
N PHE A 55 5.91 0.54 -14.32
CA PHE A 55 4.53 0.57 -13.83
C PHE A 55 4.32 -0.62 -12.91
N MET A 56 3.49 -0.45 -11.89
CA MET A 56 3.27 -1.48 -10.87
C MET A 56 1.76 -1.75 -10.71
N PRO A 57 1.14 -2.39 -11.70
CA PRO A 57 -0.27 -2.75 -11.59
C PRO A 57 -0.49 -3.84 -10.55
N ALA A 58 -1.62 -3.79 -9.87
CA ALA A 58 -2.01 -4.82 -8.92
C ALA A 58 -2.37 -6.11 -9.67
N LYS A 59 -1.87 -7.25 -9.20
CA LYS A 59 -2.21 -8.55 -9.77
C LYS A 59 -2.95 -9.46 -8.79
N GLU A 60 -2.80 -9.25 -7.49
CA GLU A 60 -3.52 -9.99 -6.45
C GLU A 60 -3.74 -9.07 -5.26
N ALA A 61 -4.84 -9.27 -4.56
CA ALA A 61 -5.14 -8.50 -3.35
C ALA A 61 -5.95 -9.36 -2.39
N HIS A 62 -5.73 -9.14 -1.09
CA HIS A 62 -6.44 -9.83 -0.03
C HIS A 62 -6.73 -8.85 1.09
N VAL A 63 -7.95 -8.85 1.61
CA VAL A 63 -8.36 -8.02 2.74
C VAL A 63 -9.16 -8.86 3.73
N GLU A 64 -8.84 -8.72 5.01
CA GLU A 64 -9.62 -9.26 6.10
C GLU A 64 -10.17 -8.12 6.94
N TYR A 65 -11.43 -8.21 7.33
CA TYR A 65 -12.14 -7.15 8.06
C TYR A 65 -12.44 -7.64 9.48
N PHE A 66 -12.05 -6.84 10.47
CA PHE A 66 -12.21 -7.21 11.89
C PHE A 66 -13.15 -6.28 12.63
N SER A 67 -13.18 -4.99 12.25
CA SER A 67 -13.96 -3.97 12.92
C SER A 67 -14.25 -2.85 11.94
N PRO A 68 -15.42 -2.20 12.01
CA PRO A 68 -15.70 -1.10 11.09
C PRO A 68 -14.93 0.15 11.43
N ALA A 69 -14.50 0.88 10.41
CA ALA A 69 -14.05 2.27 10.53
C ALA A 69 -15.23 3.16 10.13
N ARG A 70 -15.46 4.24 10.88
CA ARG A 70 -16.62 5.11 10.67
C ARG A 70 -16.20 6.47 10.14
N TYR A 71 -17.16 7.17 9.57
CA TYR A 71 -16.99 8.54 9.15
C TYR A 71 -16.35 9.38 10.25
N ASP A 72 -15.40 10.22 9.86
CA ASP A 72 -14.70 11.19 10.71
C ASP A 72 -13.73 10.57 11.74
N GLU A 73 -13.61 9.26 11.79
CA GLU A 73 -12.60 8.64 12.64
C GLU A 73 -11.19 8.82 12.07
N LEU A 74 -10.22 8.99 12.96
CA LEU A 74 -8.81 8.99 12.59
C LEU A 74 -8.30 7.55 12.60
N ILE A 75 -7.68 7.14 11.50
CA ILE A 75 -7.10 5.80 11.38
C ILE A 75 -5.62 5.88 11.09
N LYS A 76 -4.92 4.82 11.42
CA LYS A 76 -3.50 4.63 11.10
C LYS A 76 -3.38 3.49 10.12
N ILE A 77 -2.74 3.76 8.97
CA ILE A 77 -2.46 2.74 7.96
C ILE A 77 -0.98 2.41 8.08
N ARG A 78 -0.68 1.19 8.53
CA ARG A 78 0.70 0.70 8.63
C ARG A 78 1.00 -0.13 7.39
N THR A 79 2.03 0.27 6.66
CA THR A 79 2.44 -0.38 5.42
C THR A 79 3.85 -0.91 5.54
N PHE A 80 4.09 -2.08 5.00
CA PHE A 80 5.42 -2.68 4.95
C PHE A 80 5.58 -3.48 3.66
N LEU A 81 6.81 -3.55 3.17
CA LEU A 81 7.14 -4.35 2.00
C LEU A 81 7.42 -5.78 2.49
N SER A 82 6.52 -6.70 2.19
CA SER A 82 6.60 -8.07 2.71
C SER A 82 7.35 -9.03 1.79
N GLU A 83 7.41 -8.71 0.49
CA GLU A 83 8.07 -9.58 -0.48
C GLU A 83 8.63 -8.75 -1.63
N LEU A 84 9.82 -9.10 -2.08
CA LEU A 84 10.46 -8.49 -3.24
C LEU A 84 10.95 -9.59 -4.17
N GLY A 85 10.25 -9.76 -5.29
CA GLY A 85 10.60 -10.73 -6.32
C GLY A 85 11.40 -10.08 -7.45
N HIS A 86 11.59 -10.82 -8.53
CA HIS A 86 12.33 -10.32 -9.71
C HIS A 86 11.49 -9.32 -10.52
N ALA A 87 10.21 -9.60 -10.68
CA ALA A 87 9.30 -8.76 -11.46
C ALA A 87 7.97 -8.55 -10.73
N HIS A 88 7.98 -8.63 -9.42
CA HIS A 88 6.81 -8.34 -8.57
C HIS A 88 7.27 -7.96 -7.17
N LEU A 89 6.38 -7.32 -6.42
CA LEU A 89 6.58 -7.05 -5.01
C LEU A 89 5.22 -7.05 -4.30
N THR A 90 5.24 -7.31 -3.00
CA THR A 90 4.02 -7.39 -2.20
C THR A 90 4.13 -6.43 -1.02
N PHE A 91 3.10 -5.61 -0.85
CA PHE A 91 2.95 -4.76 0.32
C PHE A 91 1.91 -5.35 1.25
N GLY A 92 2.23 -5.43 2.53
CA GLY A 92 1.28 -5.72 3.59
C GLY A 92 0.76 -4.44 4.19
N SER A 93 -0.46 -4.47 4.69
CA SER A 93 -1.10 -3.32 5.33
C SER A 93 -1.92 -3.76 6.53
N GLU A 94 -1.87 -2.94 7.57
CA GLU A 94 -2.70 -3.08 8.76
C GLU A 94 -3.30 -1.72 9.06
N ILE A 95 -4.59 -1.69 9.35
CA ILE A 95 -5.29 -0.45 9.67
C ILE A 95 -5.78 -0.53 11.11
N TYR A 96 -5.47 0.51 11.88
CA TYR A 96 -5.80 0.62 13.31
C TYR A 96 -6.62 1.87 13.57
N ASP A 97 -7.52 1.82 14.57
CA ASP A 97 -8.18 3.02 15.06
C ASP A 97 -7.30 3.77 16.07
N GLU A 98 -7.79 4.89 16.61
CA GLU A 98 -7.04 5.71 17.56
C GLU A 98 -6.68 4.95 18.85
N ALA A 99 -7.51 3.98 19.23
CA ALA A 99 -7.25 3.18 20.42
C ALA A 99 -6.27 2.02 20.16
N GLY A 100 -5.80 1.86 18.93
CA GLY A 100 -4.89 0.78 18.56
C GLY A 100 -5.60 -0.53 18.21
N LYS A 101 -6.92 -0.51 18.03
CA LYS A 101 -7.66 -1.71 17.65
C LYS A 101 -7.51 -1.97 16.16
N LEU A 102 -7.24 -3.22 15.81
CA LEU A 102 -7.10 -3.63 14.41
C LEU A 102 -8.47 -3.58 13.71
N ILE A 103 -8.55 -2.79 12.67
CA ILE A 103 -9.76 -2.63 11.85
C ILE A 103 -9.75 -3.62 10.69
N ALA A 104 -8.64 -3.65 9.95
CA ALA A 104 -8.49 -4.50 8.78
C ALA A 104 -7.01 -4.78 8.53
N LYS A 105 -6.72 -5.85 7.82
CA LYS A 105 -5.37 -6.14 7.34
C LYS A 105 -5.45 -6.83 5.99
N GLY A 106 -4.36 -6.77 5.26
CA GLY A 106 -4.31 -7.44 3.97
C GLY A 106 -2.98 -7.21 3.28
N TRP A 107 -2.97 -7.54 2.02
CA TRP A 107 -1.79 -7.38 1.18
C TRP A 107 -2.21 -7.15 -0.26
N VAL A 108 -1.32 -6.52 -1.02
CA VAL A 108 -1.49 -6.32 -2.46
C VAL A 108 -0.18 -6.71 -3.13
N LYS A 109 -0.27 -7.60 -4.10
CA LYS A 109 0.86 -7.99 -4.93
C LYS A 109 0.82 -7.20 -6.21
N LEU A 110 1.92 -6.49 -6.51
CA LEU A 110 2.06 -5.66 -7.69
C LEU A 110 3.03 -6.34 -8.65
N ALA A 111 2.67 -6.36 -9.93
CA ALA A 111 3.62 -6.71 -10.98
C ALA A 111 4.50 -5.51 -11.27
N ILE A 112 5.71 -5.75 -11.78
CA ILE A 112 6.60 -4.69 -12.28
C ILE A 112 6.67 -4.87 -13.78
N VAL A 113 6.16 -3.88 -14.52
CA VAL A 113 6.05 -3.97 -15.98
C VAL A 113 6.63 -2.73 -16.65
N ASN A 114 6.98 -2.87 -17.92
CA ASN A 114 7.47 -1.77 -18.77
C ASN A 114 6.32 -1.15 -19.57
N LEU A 115 6.66 -0.23 -20.49
CA LEU A 115 5.68 0.46 -21.34
C LEU A 115 4.88 -0.49 -22.24
N LEU A 116 5.41 -1.66 -22.54
CA LEU A 116 4.71 -2.69 -23.34
C LEU A 116 3.88 -3.63 -22.45
N TRP A 117 3.76 -3.28 -21.17
CA TRP A 117 2.98 -4.06 -20.19
C TRP A 117 3.56 -5.46 -19.98
N LYS A 118 4.87 -5.60 -20.14
CA LYS A 118 5.58 -6.87 -19.95
C LYS A 118 6.40 -6.86 -18.66
N PRO A 119 6.53 -8.00 -17.97
CA PRO A 119 7.36 -8.08 -16.78
C PRO A 119 8.78 -7.58 -17.06
N THR A 120 9.30 -6.78 -16.14
CA THR A 120 10.64 -6.24 -16.26
C THR A 120 11.30 -6.17 -14.89
N ARG A 121 12.62 -6.19 -14.88
CA ARG A 121 13.42 -6.05 -13.66
C ARG A 121 13.65 -4.58 -13.36
N ILE A 122 13.69 -4.26 -12.08
CA ILE A 122 14.11 -2.94 -11.62
C ILE A 122 15.65 -2.84 -11.66
N THR A 123 16.15 -1.61 -11.63
CA THR A 123 17.59 -1.37 -11.57
C THR A 123 18.17 -1.92 -10.27
N ALA A 124 19.48 -2.19 -10.26
CA ALA A 124 20.18 -2.66 -9.07
C ALA A 124 20.03 -1.67 -7.90
N ASP A 125 20.15 -0.37 -8.19
CA ASP A 125 20.04 0.67 -7.17
C ASP A 125 18.64 0.69 -6.52
N LEU A 126 17.61 0.59 -7.33
CA LEU A 126 16.23 0.54 -6.83
C LEU A 126 15.99 -0.74 -6.02
N ARG A 127 16.51 -1.86 -6.49
CA ARG A 127 16.41 -3.13 -5.76
C ARG A 127 17.10 -3.04 -4.40
N ASP A 128 18.29 -2.46 -4.33
CA ASP A 128 19.03 -2.31 -3.09
C ASP A 128 18.26 -1.45 -2.08
N LEU A 129 17.65 -0.37 -2.56
CA LEU A 129 16.86 0.50 -1.71
C LEU A 129 15.63 -0.24 -1.15
N LEU A 130 14.93 -0.98 -1.99
CA LEU A 130 13.77 -1.77 -1.56
C LEU A 130 14.18 -2.89 -0.61
N GLN A 131 15.30 -3.56 -0.90
CA GLN A 131 15.81 -4.65 -0.08
C GLN A 131 16.12 -4.18 1.35
N LYS A 132 16.70 -2.98 1.50
CA LYS A 132 16.98 -2.39 2.82
C LYS A 132 15.71 -2.16 3.63
N ASN A 133 14.59 -1.94 2.96
CA ASN A 133 13.32 -1.61 3.60
C ASN A 133 12.35 -2.79 3.63
N LEU A 134 12.83 -3.97 3.27
CA LEU A 134 12.02 -5.18 3.32
C LEU A 134 11.72 -5.53 4.79
N ALA A 135 10.48 -5.87 5.08
CA ALA A 135 10.07 -6.29 6.40
C ALA A 135 10.71 -7.64 6.77
N LYS A 136 10.99 -7.81 8.03
CA LYS A 136 11.62 -9.03 8.53
C LYS A 136 10.61 -9.99 9.13
#